data_53dabda83bc78953c68ca9f6e237c1c3
#
_entry.id   53dabda83bc78953c68ca9f6e237c1c3
#
_cell.length_a   1.000
_cell.length_b   1.000
_cell.length_c   1.000
_cell.angle_alpha   90.00
_cell.angle_beta   90.00
_cell.angle_gamma   90.00
#
_symmetry.space_group_name_H-M   'P 1'
#
loop_
_entity.id
_entity.type
_entity.pdbx_description
1 polymer ?
#
loop_
_entity_poly.entity_id
_entity_poly.type
_entity_poly.pdbx_seq_one_letter_code
_entity_poly.pdbx_strand_id
1 'polypeptide(L)'
;SQPAIRACAEIMVKASTLEKDGFANLRFAALANVPAYAPFFPAAYSAESQPTFALALEAADLAIQAFSSAATLAAARTALISEIEANARKLEAVAEQLQNIYHYDFKGLDFTLAPFPKEELSIGTALQKLGLSAVGYQGTLAASAFITDTLDQAKFKRCGFNGLMLPVLEDYTLGQAAAQGTLAVSDLLLFSAVCGTGLDVIPLPGDTSAEEIYPVLLDLSALALRLNKPLTARLLPMPGKKAGDE
;
A
#
# COMPACT_ATOMS: atom_id res chain seq x y z
N SER A 1 -21.01 -6.80 -1.34
CA SER A 1 -22.07 -7.15 -2.33
C SER A 1 -21.82 -6.45 -3.66
N GLN A 2 -22.30 -6.99 -4.78
CA GLN A 2 -22.16 -6.38 -6.10
C GLN A 2 -22.71 -4.93 -6.17
N PRO A 3 -23.88 -4.60 -5.60
CA PRO A 3 -24.34 -3.20 -5.58
C PRO A 3 -23.37 -2.26 -4.88
N ALA A 4 -22.75 -2.66 -3.77
CA ALA A 4 -21.77 -1.83 -3.06
C ALA A 4 -20.50 -1.63 -3.90
N ILE A 5 -20.02 -2.65 -4.62
CA ILE A 5 -18.85 -2.54 -5.49
C ILE A 5 -19.15 -1.58 -6.66
N ARG A 6 -20.35 -1.66 -7.24
CA ARG A 6 -20.78 -0.73 -8.29
C ARG A 6 -20.86 0.71 -7.77
N ALA A 7 -21.44 0.92 -6.60
CA ALA A 7 -21.48 2.23 -5.97
C ALA A 7 -20.06 2.80 -5.71
N CYS A 8 -19.10 1.98 -5.30
CA CYS A 8 -17.71 2.42 -5.17
C CYS A 8 -17.12 2.90 -6.50
N ALA A 9 -17.35 2.17 -7.60
CA ALA A 9 -16.89 2.58 -8.92
C ALA A 9 -17.51 3.93 -9.37
N GLU A 10 -18.81 4.09 -9.17
CA GLU A 10 -19.52 5.34 -9.46
C GLU A 10 -19.01 6.52 -8.61
N ILE A 11 -18.70 6.28 -7.32
CA ILE A 11 -18.13 7.29 -6.43
C ILE A 11 -16.74 7.70 -6.92
N MET A 12 -15.88 6.75 -7.32
CA MET A 12 -14.54 7.06 -7.83
C MET A 12 -14.59 7.97 -9.06
N VAL A 13 -15.47 7.67 -10.03
CA VAL A 13 -15.67 8.51 -11.21
C VAL A 13 -16.23 9.88 -10.82
N LYS A 14 -17.22 9.94 -9.93
CA LYS A 14 -17.79 11.20 -9.48
C LYS A 14 -16.77 12.04 -8.69
N ALA A 15 -15.99 11.42 -7.82
CA ALA A 15 -14.99 12.11 -7.01
C ALA A 15 -13.87 12.72 -7.88
N SER A 16 -13.50 12.08 -9.01
CA SER A 16 -12.50 12.62 -9.92
C SER A 16 -12.86 13.97 -10.53
N THR A 17 -14.15 14.32 -10.55
CA THR A 17 -14.65 15.60 -11.09
C THR A 17 -14.73 16.72 -10.04
N LEU A 18 -14.49 16.45 -8.76
CA LEU A 18 -14.58 17.44 -7.68
C LEU A 18 -13.39 18.39 -7.64
N GLU A 19 -12.23 17.93 -8.07
CA GLU A 19 -11.00 18.71 -8.20
C GLU A 19 -10.46 18.56 -9.63
N LYS A 20 -9.82 19.61 -10.16
CA LYS A 20 -9.39 19.67 -11.57
C LYS A 20 -8.34 18.60 -11.92
N ASP A 21 -7.57 18.17 -10.95
CA ASP A 21 -6.50 17.18 -11.06
C ASP A 21 -6.94 15.75 -10.68
N GLY A 22 -8.20 15.55 -10.27
CA GLY A 22 -8.71 14.25 -9.84
C GLY A 22 -8.30 13.79 -8.44
N PHE A 23 -7.50 14.59 -7.70
CA PHE A 23 -6.96 14.22 -6.39
C PHE A 23 -8.00 14.12 -5.26
N ALA A 24 -9.26 14.50 -5.47
CA ALA A 24 -10.32 14.23 -4.50
C ALA A 24 -10.44 12.74 -4.15
N ASN A 25 -10.08 11.85 -5.08
CA ASN A 25 -10.04 10.40 -4.86
C ASN A 25 -9.01 9.92 -3.82
N LEU A 26 -8.04 10.75 -3.44
CA LEU A 26 -7.16 10.42 -2.30
C LEU A 26 -7.93 10.24 -0.99
N ARG A 27 -9.12 10.86 -0.88
CA ARG A 27 -9.98 10.79 0.31
C ARG A 27 -11.00 9.64 0.28
N PHE A 28 -10.95 8.79 -0.76
CA PHE A 28 -11.88 7.68 -0.91
C PHE A 28 -11.13 6.38 -1.22
N ALA A 29 -11.38 5.35 -0.41
CA ALA A 29 -10.90 4.00 -0.66
C ALA A 29 -12.05 2.99 -0.61
N ALA A 30 -12.12 2.10 -1.59
CA ALA A 30 -12.93 0.89 -1.51
C ALA A 30 -12.17 -0.15 -0.70
N LEU A 31 -12.80 -0.72 0.32
CA LEU A 31 -12.20 -1.66 1.25
C LEU A 31 -12.82 -3.05 1.10
N ALA A 32 -11.99 -4.08 1.01
CA ALA A 32 -12.41 -5.46 0.98
C ALA A 32 -11.69 -6.24 2.10
N ASN A 33 -12.46 -6.83 3.03
CA ASN A 33 -11.96 -7.63 4.15
C ASN A 33 -10.98 -6.88 5.09
N VAL A 34 -11.08 -5.55 5.18
CA VAL A 34 -10.19 -4.72 6.00
C VAL A 34 -10.67 -4.72 7.45
N PRO A 35 -9.81 -5.09 8.43
CA PRO A 35 -10.15 -5.06 9.85
C PRO A 35 -10.14 -3.64 10.42
N ALA A 36 -10.65 -3.50 11.66
CA ALA A 36 -10.45 -2.29 12.45
C ALA A 36 -8.95 -2.00 12.67
N TYR A 37 -8.62 -0.75 12.99
CA TYR A 37 -7.25 -0.29 13.30
C TYR A 37 -6.26 -0.42 12.13
N ALA A 38 -6.73 -0.24 10.89
CA ALA A 38 -5.87 -0.11 9.72
C ALA A 38 -5.61 1.39 9.45
N PRO A 39 -4.46 1.96 9.85
CA PRO A 39 -4.30 3.41 9.93
C PRO A 39 -3.99 4.11 8.61
N PHE A 40 -3.65 3.39 7.54
CA PHE A 40 -3.17 4.00 6.29
C PHE A 40 -4.24 4.64 5.42
N PHE A 41 -5.47 4.17 5.42
CA PHE A 41 -6.50 4.61 4.48
C PHE A 41 -7.52 5.54 5.12
N PRO A 42 -8.24 6.35 4.31
CA PRO A 42 -9.24 7.30 4.84
C PRO A 42 -10.45 6.65 5.54
N ALA A 43 -10.47 5.33 5.63
CA ALA A 43 -11.54 4.55 6.25
C ALA A 43 -11.07 3.73 7.47
N ALA A 44 -10.07 4.19 8.19
CA ALA A 44 -9.71 3.60 9.49
C ALA A 44 -10.89 3.71 10.46
N TYR A 45 -11.21 2.61 11.17
CA TYR A 45 -12.31 2.59 12.13
C TYR A 45 -11.91 1.85 13.40
N SER A 46 -12.56 2.21 14.53
CA SER A 46 -12.41 1.56 15.82
C SER A 46 -13.55 0.56 16.05
N ALA A 47 -13.26 -0.56 16.67
CA ALA A 47 -14.26 -1.56 17.11
C ALA A 47 -14.59 -1.44 18.60
N GLU A 48 -14.02 -0.46 19.31
CA GLU A 48 -14.15 -0.29 20.77
C GLU A 48 -14.76 1.06 21.13
N SER A 49 -15.30 1.15 22.35
CA SER A 49 -15.88 2.38 22.90
C SER A 49 -14.83 3.35 23.47
N GLN A 50 -13.66 2.85 23.83
CA GLN A 50 -12.58 3.67 24.37
C GLN A 50 -11.75 4.28 23.24
N PRO A 51 -11.21 5.51 23.44
CA PRO A 51 -10.31 6.11 22.46
C PRO A 51 -9.06 5.25 22.25
N THR A 52 -8.71 5.06 20.97
CA THR A 52 -7.56 4.26 20.57
C THR A 52 -6.72 5.00 19.54
N PHE A 53 -5.45 4.64 19.41
CA PHE A 53 -4.59 5.12 18.34
C PHE A 53 -3.67 4.01 17.80
N ALA A 54 -3.28 4.17 16.56
CA ALA A 54 -2.32 3.32 15.86
C ALA A 54 -1.40 4.21 15.02
N LEU A 55 -0.20 3.72 14.70
CA LEU A 55 0.76 4.45 13.88
C LEU A 55 0.98 3.72 12.56
N ALA A 56 0.92 4.46 11.46
CA ALA A 56 1.30 4.02 10.13
C ALA A 56 2.62 4.69 9.74
N LEU A 57 3.52 3.94 9.09
CA LEU A 57 4.89 4.36 8.86
C LEU A 57 5.23 4.37 7.37
N GLU A 58 5.70 5.50 6.86
CA GLU A 58 6.44 5.59 5.61
C GLU A 58 7.87 5.10 5.90
N ALA A 59 8.24 3.94 5.38
CA ALA A 59 9.47 3.24 5.77
C ALA A 59 10.12 2.47 4.60
N ALA A 60 9.91 2.89 3.36
CA ALA A 60 10.54 2.27 2.19
C ALA A 60 12.07 2.41 2.20
N ASP A 61 12.60 3.46 2.82
CA ASP A 61 14.02 3.69 3.02
C ASP A 61 14.71 2.57 3.83
N LEU A 62 14.02 2.00 4.81
CA LEU A 62 14.55 0.85 5.58
C LEU A 62 14.80 -0.35 4.66
N ALA A 63 13.90 -0.61 3.71
CA ALA A 63 14.07 -1.67 2.73
C ALA A 63 15.22 -1.37 1.76
N ILE A 64 15.31 -0.13 1.25
CA ILE A 64 16.41 0.29 0.37
C ILE A 64 17.75 0.10 1.08
N GLN A 65 17.88 0.57 2.32
CA GLN A 65 19.11 0.45 3.11
C GLN A 65 19.48 -1.02 3.35
N ALA A 66 18.52 -1.84 3.80
CA ALA A 66 18.74 -3.25 4.08
C ALA A 66 19.19 -4.04 2.84
N PHE A 67 18.58 -3.77 1.68
CA PHE A 67 18.85 -4.51 0.45
C PHE A 67 20.11 -4.02 -0.27
N SER A 68 20.44 -2.72 -0.18
CA SER A 68 21.63 -2.16 -0.83
C SER A 68 22.95 -2.72 -0.29
N SER A 69 22.99 -3.15 0.97
CA SER A 69 24.19 -3.70 1.63
C SER A 69 24.24 -5.22 1.63
N ALA A 70 23.17 -5.90 1.20
CA ALA A 70 23.03 -7.34 1.32
C ALA A 70 23.61 -8.10 0.12
N ALA A 71 24.50 -9.05 0.37
CA ALA A 71 25.06 -9.91 -0.67
C ALA A 71 24.14 -11.10 -1.05
N THR A 72 23.13 -11.40 -0.24
CA THR A 72 22.18 -12.51 -0.45
C THR A 72 20.78 -12.14 0.03
N LEU A 73 19.75 -12.83 -0.47
CA LEU A 73 18.38 -12.64 0.00
C LEU A 73 18.23 -12.95 1.50
N ALA A 74 18.95 -13.92 2.02
CA ALA A 74 18.95 -14.23 3.45
C ALA A 74 19.52 -13.06 4.28
N ALA A 75 20.61 -12.43 3.82
CA ALA A 75 21.18 -11.25 4.47
C ALA A 75 20.23 -10.04 4.36
N ALA A 76 19.59 -9.83 3.21
CA ALA A 76 18.59 -8.79 2.99
C ALA A 76 17.41 -8.92 3.97
N ARG A 77 16.88 -10.14 4.12
CA ARG A 77 15.83 -10.46 5.10
C ARG A 77 16.23 -10.12 6.52
N THR A 78 17.39 -10.62 6.95
CA THR A 78 17.89 -10.39 8.30
C THR A 78 18.08 -8.91 8.60
N ALA A 79 18.64 -8.16 7.64
CA ALA A 79 18.86 -6.73 7.77
C ALA A 79 17.53 -5.98 7.90
N LEU A 80 16.55 -6.25 7.02
CA LEU A 80 15.25 -5.57 7.07
C LEU A 80 14.49 -5.87 8.36
N ILE A 81 14.46 -7.12 8.83
CA ILE A 81 13.85 -7.47 10.11
C ILE A 81 14.51 -6.70 11.26
N SER A 82 15.84 -6.65 11.29
CA SER A 82 16.58 -5.93 12.33
C SER A 82 16.25 -4.44 12.37
N GLU A 83 16.19 -3.78 11.20
CA GLU A 83 15.83 -2.36 11.09
C GLU A 83 14.40 -2.09 11.56
N ILE A 84 13.45 -2.90 11.11
CA ILE A 84 12.04 -2.77 11.52
C ILE A 84 11.90 -2.92 13.02
N GLU A 85 12.46 -3.98 13.61
CA GLU A 85 12.35 -4.24 15.04
C GLU A 85 13.07 -3.17 15.89
N ALA A 86 14.19 -2.63 15.40
CA ALA A 86 14.91 -1.55 16.10
C ALA A 86 14.09 -0.25 16.13
N ASN A 87 13.44 0.11 15.02
CA ASN A 87 12.59 1.28 14.95
C ASN A 87 11.25 1.06 15.68
N ALA A 88 10.67 -0.14 15.59
CA ALA A 88 9.47 -0.50 16.33
C ALA A 88 9.64 -0.30 17.84
N ARG A 89 10.74 -0.79 18.42
CA ARG A 89 11.01 -0.60 19.86
C ARG A 89 11.04 0.87 20.29
N LYS A 90 11.60 1.76 19.45
CA LYS A 90 11.64 3.20 19.75
C LYS A 90 10.23 3.80 19.74
N LEU A 91 9.44 3.45 18.73
CA LEU A 91 8.08 3.95 18.55
C LEU A 91 7.12 3.41 19.62
N GLU A 92 7.22 2.14 19.95
CA GLU A 92 6.45 1.51 21.02
C GLU A 92 6.71 2.17 22.37
N ALA A 93 7.97 2.48 22.70
CA ALA A 93 8.32 3.18 23.94
C ALA A 93 7.67 4.58 24.02
N VAL A 94 7.62 5.32 22.90
CA VAL A 94 6.93 6.62 22.85
C VAL A 94 5.40 6.44 22.94
N ALA A 95 4.86 5.47 22.23
CA ALA A 95 3.43 5.17 22.22
C ALA A 95 2.93 4.76 23.63
N GLU A 96 3.71 3.97 24.38
CA GLU A 96 3.41 3.61 25.76
C GLU A 96 3.39 4.83 26.68
N GLN A 97 4.30 5.78 26.50
CA GLN A 97 4.28 7.03 27.25
C GLN A 97 3.01 7.84 26.95
N LEU A 98 2.63 7.96 25.67
CA LEU A 98 1.40 8.65 25.27
C LEU A 98 0.15 7.95 25.83
N GLN A 99 0.10 6.62 25.79
CA GLN A 99 -0.97 5.83 26.39
C GLN A 99 -1.12 6.14 27.91
N ASN A 100 -0.01 6.20 28.63
CA ASN A 100 -0.03 6.49 30.07
C ASN A 100 -0.46 7.91 30.38
N ILE A 101 -0.08 8.89 29.55
CA ILE A 101 -0.43 10.32 29.76
C ILE A 101 -1.90 10.59 29.41
N TYR A 102 -2.37 10.06 28.26
CA TYR A 102 -3.67 10.42 27.71
C TYR A 102 -4.75 9.36 27.94
N HIS A 103 -4.39 8.19 28.44
CA HIS A 103 -5.29 7.05 28.64
C HIS A 103 -5.98 6.59 27.35
N TYR A 104 -5.29 6.69 26.22
CA TYR A 104 -5.72 6.18 24.92
C TYR A 104 -4.99 4.88 24.61
N ASP A 105 -5.73 3.84 24.26
CA ASP A 105 -5.14 2.53 23.97
C ASP A 105 -4.32 2.55 22.69
N PHE A 106 -3.02 2.21 22.80
CA PHE A 106 -2.17 2.00 21.64
C PHE A 106 -2.44 0.63 21.02
N LYS A 107 -2.88 0.59 19.77
CA LYS A 107 -3.23 -0.65 19.06
C LYS A 107 -2.06 -1.28 18.32
N GLY A 108 -1.05 -0.54 17.96
CA GLY A 108 0.16 -1.06 17.34
C GLY A 108 0.69 -0.19 16.19
N LEU A 109 1.67 -0.76 15.50
CA LEU A 109 2.38 -0.17 14.37
C LEU A 109 1.99 -0.88 13.07
N ASP A 110 1.89 -0.12 11.99
CA ASP A 110 1.76 -0.63 10.63
C ASP A 110 3.01 -0.27 9.82
N PHE A 111 3.91 -1.24 9.65
CA PHE A 111 5.09 -1.14 8.79
C PHE A 111 4.78 -1.62 7.38
N THR A 112 3.85 -0.97 6.70
CA THR A 112 3.49 -1.31 5.31
C THR A 112 4.57 -0.86 4.29
N LEU A 113 5.71 -0.36 4.73
CA LEU A 113 6.81 0.17 3.92
C LEU A 113 6.32 1.19 2.88
N ALA A 114 5.35 2.02 3.26
CA ALA A 114 4.82 3.04 2.39
C ALA A 114 5.94 3.98 1.91
N PRO A 115 5.98 4.32 0.61
CA PRO A 115 6.99 5.19 0.04
C PRO A 115 6.64 6.67 0.13
N PHE A 116 7.59 7.51 -0.30
CA PHE A 116 7.40 8.90 -0.63
C PHE A 116 7.94 9.15 -2.07
N PRO A 117 7.44 10.14 -2.83
CA PRO A 117 7.81 10.32 -4.25
C PRO A 117 9.23 10.88 -4.45
N LYS A 118 10.21 10.16 -3.93
CA LYS A 118 11.66 10.38 -4.10
C LYS A 118 12.34 9.04 -4.29
N GLU A 119 13.40 8.99 -5.09
CA GLU A 119 14.10 7.75 -5.41
C GLU A 119 14.61 7.03 -4.16
N GLU A 120 15.20 7.77 -3.21
CA GLU A 120 15.73 7.25 -1.96
C GLU A 120 14.67 6.80 -0.93
N LEU A 121 13.38 7.07 -1.20
CA LEU A 121 12.22 6.71 -0.39
C LEU A 121 11.22 5.86 -1.19
N SER A 122 11.65 5.28 -2.32
CA SER A 122 10.80 4.53 -3.24
C SER A 122 10.83 3.03 -2.94
N ILE A 123 9.65 2.43 -2.77
CA ILE A 123 9.55 0.96 -2.63
C ILE A 123 9.87 0.25 -3.95
N GLY A 124 9.60 0.89 -5.10
CA GLY A 124 10.04 0.40 -6.40
C GLY A 124 11.55 0.31 -6.50
N THR A 125 12.28 1.31 -5.97
CA THR A 125 13.75 1.26 -5.86
C THR A 125 14.21 0.11 -4.95
N ALA A 126 13.54 -0.12 -3.82
CA ALA A 126 13.84 -1.26 -2.94
C ALA A 126 13.67 -2.61 -3.67
N LEU A 127 12.61 -2.76 -4.45
CA LEU A 127 12.41 -3.95 -5.30
C LEU A 127 13.55 -4.16 -6.30
N GLN A 128 14.04 -3.10 -6.94
CA GLN A 128 15.20 -3.17 -7.85
C GLN A 128 16.48 -3.59 -7.12
N LYS A 129 16.68 -3.19 -5.86
CA LYS A 129 17.83 -3.64 -5.05
C LYS A 129 17.82 -5.14 -4.77
N LEU A 130 16.69 -5.82 -4.93
CA LEU A 130 16.61 -7.29 -4.88
C LEU A 130 17.02 -7.97 -6.21
N GLY A 131 17.51 -7.22 -7.18
CA GLY A 131 18.04 -7.74 -8.45
C GLY A 131 17.05 -7.68 -9.61
N LEU A 132 15.95 -6.95 -9.49
CA LEU A 132 15.03 -6.71 -10.60
C LEU A 132 15.63 -5.70 -11.59
N SER A 133 15.53 -5.96 -12.88
CA SER A 133 15.92 -5.02 -13.93
C SER A 133 14.95 -3.83 -14.04
N ALA A 134 13.66 -4.07 -13.83
CA ALA A 134 12.61 -3.07 -13.74
C ALA A 134 11.41 -3.63 -13.00
N VAL A 135 10.65 -2.75 -12.35
CA VAL A 135 9.36 -3.09 -11.74
C VAL A 135 8.31 -3.30 -12.82
N GLY A 136 7.43 -4.29 -12.62
CA GLY A 136 6.41 -4.72 -13.59
C GLY A 136 6.83 -5.94 -14.41
N TYR A 137 8.13 -6.19 -14.58
CA TYR A 137 8.63 -7.39 -15.25
C TYR A 137 8.59 -8.63 -14.34
N GLN A 138 8.82 -9.79 -14.97
CA GLN A 138 8.93 -11.08 -14.26
C GLN A 138 9.95 -10.99 -13.13
N GLY A 139 9.59 -11.54 -11.99
CA GLY A 139 10.34 -11.41 -10.74
C GLY A 139 9.74 -10.40 -9.76
N THR A 140 8.99 -9.39 -10.21
CA THR A 140 8.37 -8.39 -9.32
C THR A 140 7.40 -9.04 -8.32
N LEU A 141 6.60 -10.01 -8.76
CA LEU A 141 5.73 -10.78 -7.87
C LEU A 141 6.54 -11.51 -6.78
N ALA A 142 7.64 -12.18 -7.15
CA ALA A 142 8.48 -12.91 -6.21
C ALA A 142 9.18 -11.97 -5.22
N ALA A 143 9.66 -10.82 -5.68
CA ALA A 143 10.26 -9.80 -4.81
C ALA A 143 9.23 -9.17 -3.87
N SER A 144 8.01 -8.91 -4.33
CA SER A 144 6.90 -8.44 -3.50
C SER A 144 6.56 -9.46 -2.41
N ALA A 145 6.44 -10.74 -2.77
CA ALA A 145 6.22 -11.82 -1.82
C ALA A 145 7.35 -11.93 -0.79
N PHE A 146 8.61 -11.79 -1.22
CA PHE A 146 9.78 -11.82 -0.34
C PHE A 146 9.73 -10.71 0.71
N ILE A 147 9.36 -9.49 0.31
CA ILE A 147 9.25 -8.36 1.25
C ILE A 147 8.13 -8.61 2.26
N THR A 148 6.94 -8.99 1.80
CA THR A 148 5.80 -9.26 2.69
C THR A 148 6.10 -10.40 3.67
N ASP A 149 6.67 -11.51 3.19
CA ASP A 149 7.10 -12.62 4.04
C ASP A 149 8.20 -12.22 5.04
N THR A 150 9.06 -11.26 4.68
CA THR A 150 10.06 -10.70 5.59
C THR A 150 9.40 -9.85 6.68
N LEU A 151 8.45 -9.00 6.32
CA LEU A 151 7.67 -8.22 7.28
C LEU A 151 6.92 -9.12 8.26
N ASP A 152 6.34 -10.22 7.79
CA ASP A 152 5.63 -11.17 8.64
C ASP A 152 6.49 -11.82 9.72
N GLN A 153 7.79 -11.90 9.52
CA GLN A 153 8.75 -12.46 10.48
C GLN A 153 9.23 -11.44 11.53
N ALA A 154 9.09 -10.14 11.30
CA ALA A 154 9.49 -9.09 12.25
C ALA A 154 8.55 -9.08 13.47
N LYS A 155 9.12 -8.89 14.67
CA LYS A 155 8.40 -8.94 15.95
C LYS A 155 8.19 -7.55 16.52
N PHE A 156 6.95 -7.11 16.57
CA PHE A 156 6.51 -5.86 17.17
C PHE A 156 5.00 -5.91 17.41
N LYS A 157 4.43 -4.93 18.11
CA LYS A 157 2.98 -4.80 18.31
C LYS A 157 2.33 -4.35 16.99
N ARG A 158 1.75 -5.29 16.27
CA ARG A 158 1.23 -5.08 14.90
C ARG A 158 -0.23 -4.64 14.92
N CYS A 159 -0.56 -3.72 14.02
CA CYS A 159 -1.94 -3.44 13.61
C CYS A 159 -1.95 -3.08 12.11
N GLY A 160 -3.13 -3.03 11.49
CA GLY A 160 -3.25 -2.68 10.08
C GLY A 160 -2.72 -3.76 9.13
N PHE A 161 -2.14 -3.35 8.01
CA PHE A 161 -1.77 -4.25 6.90
C PHE A 161 -0.44 -4.96 7.12
N ASN A 162 0.59 -4.22 7.50
CA ASN A 162 1.96 -4.73 7.65
C ASN A 162 2.44 -5.57 6.47
N GLY A 163 2.27 -5.03 5.28
CA GLY A 163 2.64 -5.69 4.04
C GLY A 163 3.49 -4.79 3.16
N LEU A 164 3.30 -4.91 1.85
CA LEU A 164 3.90 -4.06 0.85
C LEU A 164 2.84 -3.16 0.25
N MET A 165 3.10 -1.86 0.15
CA MET A 165 2.25 -0.89 -0.53
C MET A 165 2.91 -0.46 -1.84
N LEU A 166 2.13 -0.44 -2.93
CA LEU A 166 2.59 -0.07 -4.27
C LEU A 166 1.76 1.11 -4.82
N PRO A 167 1.85 2.29 -4.20
CA PRO A 167 1.07 3.47 -4.60
C PRO A 167 1.75 4.17 -5.76
N VAL A 168 1.23 4.03 -6.98
CA VAL A 168 1.90 4.47 -8.21
C VAL A 168 2.19 5.97 -8.22
N LEU A 169 1.26 6.82 -7.73
CA LEU A 169 1.47 8.28 -7.70
C LEU A 169 2.29 8.77 -6.50
N GLU A 170 2.55 7.91 -5.52
CA GLU A 170 3.31 8.25 -4.30
C GLU A 170 4.71 7.61 -4.30
N ASP A 171 5.12 6.98 -5.41
CA ASP A 171 6.41 6.31 -5.54
C ASP A 171 7.12 6.69 -6.83
N TYR A 172 8.35 7.14 -6.72
CA TYR A 172 9.16 7.59 -7.85
C TYR A 172 9.35 6.50 -8.93
N THR A 173 9.78 5.30 -8.54
CA THR A 173 10.09 4.21 -9.47
C THR A 173 8.84 3.54 -10.04
N LEU A 174 7.77 3.41 -9.24
CA LEU A 174 6.49 2.88 -9.73
C LEU A 174 5.85 3.83 -10.73
N GLY A 175 5.89 5.15 -10.48
CA GLY A 175 5.41 6.16 -11.41
C GLY A 175 6.14 6.09 -12.75
N GLN A 176 7.47 5.98 -12.73
CA GLN A 176 8.27 5.78 -13.95
C GLN A 176 7.90 4.48 -14.67
N ALA A 177 7.74 3.37 -13.96
CA ALA A 177 7.37 2.10 -14.55
C ALA A 177 5.99 2.15 -15.22
N ALA A 178 5.03 2.84 -14.60
CA ALA A 178 3.70 3.04 -15.18
C ALA A 178 3.76 3.93 -16.43
N ALA A 179 4.50 5.06 -16.39
CA ALA A 179 4.68 5.95 -17.56
C ALA A 179 5.38 5.24 -18.73
N GLN A 180 6.32 4.34 -18.46
CA GLN A 180 7.01 3.52 -19.47
C GLN A 180 6.15 2.32 -19.97
N GLY A 181 4.97 2.09 -19.39
CA GLY A 181 4.10 0.98 -19.74
C GLY A 181 4.60 -0.41 -19.29
N THR A 182 5.57 -0.47 -18.37
CA THR A 182 6.08 -1.72 -17.81
C THR A 182 5.27 -2.20 -16.59
N LEU A 183 4.43 -1.33 -16.01
CA LEU A 183 3.57 -1.62 -14.87
C LEU A 183 2.13 -1.24 -15.20
N ALA A 184 1.26 -2.22 -15.30
CA ALA A 184 -0.17 -2.03 -15.56
C ALA A 184 -1.03 -2.34 -14.33
N VAL A 185 -2.31 -1.94 -14.35
CA VAL A 185 -3.28 -2.25 -13.28
C VAL A 185 -3.42 -3.77 -13.06
N SER A 186 -3.36 -4.57 -14.14
CA SER A 186 -3.39 -6.04 -14.07
C SER A 186 -2.20 -6.62 -13.30
N ASP A 187 -1.01 -6.02 -13.43
CA ASP A 187 0.18 -6.46 -12.70
C ASP A 187 0.04 -6.13 -11.21
N LEU A 188 -0.42 -4.93 -10.89
CA LEU A 188 -0.69 -4.50 -9.52
C LEU A 188 -1.78 -5.36 -8.86
N LEU A 189 -2.82 -5.74 -9.63
CA LEU A 189 -3.84 -6.67 -9.16
C LEU A 189 -3.26 -8.06 -8.88
N LEU A 190 -2.38 -8.57 -9.76
CA LEU A 190 -1.65 -9.81 -9.52
C LEU A 190 -0.77 -9.71 -8.26
N PHE A 191 -0.03 -8.60 -8.10
CA PHE A 191 0.82 -8.39 -6.93
C PHE A 191 0.00 -8.28 -5.65
N SER A 192 -1.27 -7.84 -5.73
CA SER A 192 -2.19 -7.80 -4.60
C SER A 192 -2.44 -9.18 -3.97
N ALA A 193 -2.15 -10.27 -4.69
CA ALA A 193 -2.21 -11.62 -4.11
C ALA A 193 -1.14 -11.83 -3.01
N VAL A 194 0.00 -11.16 -3.11
CA VAL A 194 1.16 -11.32 -2.20
C VAL A 194 1.53 -10.04 -1.45
N CYS A 195 1.15 -8.85 -1.92
CA CYS A 195 1.37 -7.59 -1.22
C CYS A 195 0.41 -7.44 -0.03
N GLY A 196 0.57 -6.38 0.77
CA GLY A 196 -0.23 -6.16 1.97
C GLY A 196 -1.51 -5.36 1.76
N THR A 197 -1.61 -4.50 0.73
CA THR A 197 -2.61 -3.43 0.69
C THR A 197 -3.58 -3.46 -0.49
N GLY A 198 -3.19 -3.97 -1.65
CA GLY A 198 -4.03 -3.94 -2.85
C GLY A 198 -3.62 -2.87 -3.87
N LEU A 199 -4.60 -2.22 -4.48
CA LEU A 199 -4.42 -1.16 -5.48
C LEU A 199 -4.44 0.19 -4.77
N ASP A 200 -3.31 0.89 -4.74
CA ASP A 200 -3.25 2.15 -4.02
C ASP A 200 -2.75 3.30 -4.92
N VAL A 201 -3.50 4.39 -4.91
CA VAL A 201 -3.23 5.63 -5.65
C VAL A 201 -2.85 5.35 -7.11
N ILE A 202 -3.71 4.59 -7.79
CA ILE A 202 -3.48 4.15 -9.16
C ILE A 202 -4.09 5.18 -10.11
N PRO A 203 -3.28 5.89 -10.92
CA PRO A 203 -3.79 6.80 -11.93
C PRO A 203 -4.48 6.02 -13.07
N LEU A 204 -5.61 6.51 -13.50
CA LEU A 204 -6.36 5.99 -14.65
C LEU A 204 -6.60 7.11 -15.65
N PRO A 205 -6.82 6.79 -16.94
CA PRO A 205 -7.27 7.78 -17.91
C PRO A 205 -8.49 8.55 -17.40
N GLY A 206 -8.56 9.86 -17.69
CA GLY A 206 -9.58 10.73 -17.14
C GLY A 206 -11.01 10.46 -17.66
N ASP A 207 -11.13 9.71 -18.74
CA ASP A 207 -12.37 9.24 -19.33
C ASP A 207 -12.78 7.82 -18.87
N THR A 208 -12.04 7.24 -17.89
CA THR A 208 -12.38 5.93 -17.35
C THR A 208 -13.76 5.93 -16.70
N SER A 209 -14.61 5.03 -17.16
CA SER A 209 -15.98 4.87 -16.71
C SER A 209 -16.12 3.99 -15.46
N ALA A 210 -17.28 4.06 -14.80
CA ALA A 210 -17.61 3.16 -13.69
C ALA A 210 -17.73 1.70 -14.16
N GLU A 211 -18.12 1.46 -15.39
CA GLU A 211 -18.21 0.16 -16.02
C GLU A 211 -16.83 -0.49 -16.19
N GLU A 212 -15.78 0.30 -16.40
CA GLU A 212 -14.38 -0.17 -16.47
C GLU A 212 -13.76 -0.36 -15.09
N ILE A 213 -14.08 0.47 -14.11
CA ILE A 213 -13.60 0.34 -12.72
C ILE A 213 -14.25 -0.85 -12.01
N TYR A 214 -15.54 -1.10 -12.25
CA TYR A 214 -16.31 -2.13 -11.54
C TYR A 214 -15.68 -3.52 -11.61
N PRO A 215 -15.25 -4.07 -12.76
CA PRO A 215 -14.60 -5.38 -12.82
C PRO A 215 -13.26 -5.43 -12.08
N VAL A 216 -12.49 -4.34 -12.05
CA VAL A 216 -11.25 -4.27 -11.26
C VAL A 216 -11.54 -4.43 -9.76
N LEU A 217 -12.59 -3.75 -9.25
CA LEU A 217 -13.01 -3.87 -7.86
C LEU A 217 -13.60 -5.26 -7.54
N LEU A 218 -14.25 -5.91 -8.51
CA LEU A 218 -14.71 -7.31 -8.38
C LEU A 218 -13.53 -8.26 -8.18
N ASP A 219 -12.53 -8.17 -9.04
CA ASP A 219 -11.34 -9.02 -8.98
C ASP A 219 -10.56 -8.79 -7.67
N LEU A 220 -10.38 -7.53 -7.26
CA LEU A 220 -9.78 -7.20 -5.96
C LEU A 220 -10.57 -7.82 -4.80
N SER A 221 -11.90 -7.71 -4.83
CA SER A 221 -12.77 -8.29 -3.80
C SER A 221 -12.68 -9.81 -3.78
N ALA A 222 -12.59 -10.45 -4.96
CA ALA A 222 -12.43 -11.90 -5.08
C ALA A 222 -11.09 -12.37 -4.48
N LEU A 223 -9.99 -11.66 -4.76
CA LEU A 223 -8.69 -11.92 -4.16
C LEU A 223 -8.73 -11.77 -2.63
N ALA A 224 -9.28 -10.65 -2.13
CA ALA A 224 -9.38 -10.37 -0.70
C ALA A 224 -10.12 -11.48 0.05
N LEU A 225 -11.27 -11.90 -0.47
CA LEU A 225 -12.09 -12.95 0.15
C LEU A 225 -11.46 -14.34 -0.01
N ARG A 226 -10.93 -14.67 -1.20
CA ARG A 226 -10.36 -15.99 -1.46
C ARG A 226 -9.10 -16.25 -0.65
N LEU A 227 -8.25 -15.22 -0.47
CA LEU A 227 -7.00 -15.32 0.26
C LEU A 227 -7.15 -14.94 1.75
N ASN A 228 -8.36 -14.55 2.17
CA ASN A 228 -8.64 -14.05 3.52
C ASN A 228 -7.67 -12.95 3.95
N LYS A 229 -7.43 -11.98 3.08
CA LYS A 229 -6.52 -10.87 3.36
C LYS A 229 -7.22 -9.53 3.14
N PRO A 230 -6.84 -8.48 3.90
CA PRO A 230 -7.34 -7.13 3.66
C PRO A 230 -6.75 -6.57 2.37
N LEU A 231 -7.60 -6.06 1.49
CA LEU A 231 -7.19 -5.33 0.29
C LEU A 231 -8.02 -4.06 0.14
N THR A 232 -7.41 -3.04 -0.49
CA THR A 232 -8.06 -1.75 -0.74
C THR A 232 -7.91 -1.34 -2.19
N ALA A 233 -8.72 -0.39 -2.64
CA ALA A 233 -8.52 0.29 -3.91
C ALA A 233 -8.74 1.80 -3.76
N ARG A 234 -7.72 2.60 -4.10
CA ARG A 234 -7.79 4.02 -4.42
C ARG A 234 -7.44 4.17 -5.90
N LEU A 235 -8.47 4.30 -6.75
CA LEU A 235 -8.30 4.48 -8.20
C LEU A 235 -8.64 5.91 -8.55
N LEU A 236 -7.77 6.57 -9.32
CA LEU A 236 -7.85 7.98 -9.62
C LEU A 236 -8.00 8.20 -11.14
N PRO A 237 -9.23 8.27 -11.70
CA PRO A 237 -9.40 8.84 -13.03
C PRO A 237 -8.89 10.28 -13.03
N MET A 238 -7.89 10.58 -13.88
CA MET A 238 -7.18 11.87 -13.91
C MET A 238 -7.73 12.74 -15.04
N PRO A 239 -8.57 13.77 -14.75
CA PRO A 239 -9.23 14.55 -15.79
C PRO A 239 -8.24 15.13 -16.82
N GLY A 240 -8.52 14.91 -18.10
CA GLY A 240 -7.68 15.38 -19.21
C GLY A 240 -6.42 14.58 -19.49
N LYS A 241 -6.09 13.58 -18.67
CA LYS A 241 -4.95 12.66 -18.89
C LYS A 241 -5.39 11.42 -19.65
N LYS A 242 -4.45 10.84 -20.39
CA LYS A 242 -4.58 9.57 -21.12
C LYS A 242 -3.56 8.55 -20.60
N ALA A 243 -3.74 7.29 -20.97
CA ALA A 243 -2.75 6.27 -20.67
C ALA A 243 -1.38 6.64 -21.27
N GLY A 244 -0.33 6.62 -20.45
CA GLY A 244 1.02 6.99 -20.84
C GLY A 244 1.37 8.49 -20.67
N ASP A 245 0.43 9.34 -20.27
CA ASP A 245 0.73 10.72 -19.91
C ASP A 245 1.47 10.76 -18.55
N GLU A 246 2.45 11.70 -18.44
CA GLU A 246 3.16 12.02 -17.18
C GLU A 246 2.34 12.93 -16.27
#